data_af15426911ad7d7e6cc8fdbb50205f4e
#
_entry.id   af15426911ad7d7e6cc8fdbb50205f4e
#
_cell.length_a   1.000
_cell.length_b   1.000
_cell.length_c   1.000
_cell.angle_alpha   90.00
_cell.angle_beta   90.00
_cell.angle_gamma   90.00
#
_symmetry.space_group_name_H-M   'P 1'
#
loop_
_entity.id
_entity.type
_entity.pdbx_description
1 polymer ?
#
loop_
_entity_poly.entity_id
_entity_poly.type
_entity_poly.pdbx_seq_one_letter_code
_entity_poly.pdbx_strand_id
1 'polypeptide(L)'
;MIRKAGLVLIAALGAVFPVRAEPFHHPYGEWREYHRDWLAACPDAINEDATDFYGVSCFASTGSAELNSAGLPAYKLTIMRNRLSGDMDVAITLAADKDDTDIGRPLTLSFGGGLVESFDFETDLETRYNTTNQFYIADPVRKAKLLDLMSERNAVTLGLPLTTPLPNKQVRLSLRGVLASIDFMATYSRRVADY
;
A
#
# COMPACT_ATOMS: atom_id res chain seq x y z
N MET A 1 -39.00 -13.73 59.56
CA MET A 1 -38.21 -14.55 58.60
C MET A 1 -38.11 -13.83 57.29
N ILE A 2 -36.94 -13.19 57.01
CA ILE A 2 -36.72 -12.39 55.81
C ILE A 2 -35.81 -13.21 54.91
N ARG A 3 -36.33 -13.67 53.74
CA ARG A 3 -35.55 -14.38 52.70
C ARG A 3 -34.82 -13.32 51.86
N LYS A 4 -33.49 -13.34 51.91
CA LYS A 4 -32.64 -12.54 51.00
C LYS A 4 -32.53 -13.30 49.67
N ALA A 5 -33.11 -12.72 48.60
CA ALA A 5 -32.91 -13.16 47.24
C ALA A 5 -31.58 -12.58 46.73
N GLY A 6 -30.62 -13.45 46.48
CA GLY A 6 -29.34 -13.04 45.87
C GLY A 6 -29.49 -12.92 44.34
N LEU A 7 -29.22 -11.76 43.83
CA LEU A 7 -29.18 -11.48 42.39
C LEU A 7 -27.81 -11.90 41.83
N VAL A 8 -27.77 -12.97 41.04
CA VAL A 8 -26.56 -13.42 40.34
C VAL A 8 -26.47 -12.66 39.02
N LEU A 9 -25.54 -11.71 38.94
CA LEU A 9 -25.23 -10.95 37.74
C LEU A 9 -24.28 -11.79 36.85
N ILE A 10 -24.80 -12.41 35.78
CA ILE A 10 -23.97 -13.12 34.81
C ILE A 10 -23.41 -12.07 33.83
N ALA A 11 -22.15 -11.71 34.00
CA ALA A 11 -21.41 -10.89 33.04
C ALA A 11 -21.08 -11.76 31.81
N ALA A 12 -21.83 -11.60 30.72
CA ALA A 12 -21.50 -12.19 29.42
C ALA A 12 -20.28 -11.44 28.85
N LEU A 13 -19.09 -12.00 28.98
CA LEU A 13 -17.91 -11.54 28.22
C LEU A 13 -18.13 -11.91 26.75
N GLY A 14 -18.61 -10.94 25.95
CA GLY A 14 -18.64 -11.04 24.51
C GLY A 14 -17.21 -11.08 23.98
N ALA A 15 -16.74 -12.26 23.55
CA ALA A 15 -15.49 -12.38 22.83
C ALA A 15 -15.64 -11.65 21.49
N VAL A 16 -15.08 -10.45 21.38
CA VAL A 16 -14.96 -9.72 20.10
C VAL A 16 -13.89 -10.45 19.28
N PHE A 17 -14.30 -11.39 18.45
CA PHE A 17 -13.42 -11.95 17.43
C PHE A 17 -13.11 -10.87 16.41
N PRO A 18 -11.83 -10.62 16.08
CA PRO A 18 -11.50 -9.72 14.98
C PRO A 18 -12.08 -10.31 13.71
N VAL A 19 -13.03 -9.60 13.10
CA VAL A 19 -13.53 -9.92 11.76
C VAL A 19 -12.34 -9.78 10.81
N ARG A 20 -11.76 -10.88 10.40
CA ARG A 20 -10.75 -10.92 9.36
C ARG A 20 -11.51 -10.94 8.03
N ALA A 21 -11.19 -10.03 7.12
CA ALA A 21 -11.71 -10.13 5.77
C ALA A 21 -11.18 -11.45 5.18
N GLU A 22 -12.06 -12.22 4.57
CA GLU A 22 -11.65 -13.45 3.88
C GLU A 22 -11.21 -13.11 2.45
N PRO A 23 -10.17 -13.78 1.95
CA PRO A 23 -9.78 -13.65 0.55
C PRO A 23 -10.93 -14.08 -0.37
N PHE A 24 -11.17 -13.30 -1.41
CA PHE A 24 -12.20 -13.60 -2.41
C PHE A 24 -11.60 -13.53 -3.81
N HIS A 25 -12.17 -14.38 -4.70
CA HIS A 25 -11.81 -14.37 -6.11
C HIS A 25 -12.60 -13.28 -6.83
N HIS A 26 -11.87 -12.34 -7.46
CA HIS A 26 -12.49 -11.26 -8.20
C HIS A 26 -12.74 -11.65 -9.66
N PRO A 27 -13.84 -11.19 -10.31
CA PRO A 27 -14.14 -11.52 -11.71
C PRO A 27 -13.07 -11.15 -12.74
N TYR A 28 -12.12 -10.29 -12.37
CA TYR A 28 -10.98 -9.95 -13.23
C TYR A 28 -9.86 -11.00 -13.24
N GLY A 29 -10.07 -12.18 -12.65
CA GLY A 29 -9.06 -13.23 -12.62
C GLY A 29 -7.95 -12.96 -11.63
N GLU A 30 -8.31 -12.57 -10.42
CA GLU A 30 -7.35 -12.34 -9.34
C GLU A 30 -7.96 -12.62 -7.97
N TRP A 31 -7.13 -13.04 -7.03
CA TRP A 31 -7.47 -13.13 -5.62
C TRP A 31 -7.22 -11.81 -4.95
N ARG A 32 -8.19 -11.34 -4.13
CA ARG A 32 -8.14 -10.09 -3.38
C ARG A 32 -8.42 -10.31 -1.91
N GLU A 33 -7.79 -9.46 -1.07
CA GLU A 33 -8.14 -9.33 0.34
C GLU A 33 -7.94 -7.88 0.79
N TYR A 34 -8.87 -7.40 1.62
CA TYR A 34 -8.74 -6.09 2.26
C TYR A 34 -8.13 -6.25 3.65
N HIS A 35 -7.00 -5.60 3.86
CA HIS A 35 -6.31 -5.55 5.14
C HIS A 35 -6.39 -4.14 5.71
N ARG A 36 -7.51 -3.81 6.37
CA ARG A 36 -7.79 -2.45 6.87
C ARG A 36 -7.82 -1.43 5.72
N ASP A 37 -6.75 -0.63 5.60
CA ASP A 37 -6.66 0.48 4.64
C ASP A 37 -5.88 0.07 3.36
N TRP A 38 -5.53 -1.22 3.23
CA TRP A 38 -4.81 -1.80 2.11
C TRP A 38 -5.66 -2.81 1.35
N LEU A 39 -5.60 -2.75 0.03
CA LEU A 39 -6.08 -3.80 -0.87
C LEU A 39 -4.86 -4.58 -1.36
N ALA A 40 -4.84 -5.89 -1.11
CA ALA A 40 -3.88 -6.80 -1.70
C ALA A 40 -4.54 -7.64 -2.80
N ALA A 41 -3.83 -7.88 -3.89
CA ALA A 41 -4.31 -8.70 -4.99
C ALA A 41 -3.18 -9.50 -5.65
N CYS A 42 -3.52 -10.70 -6.11
CA CYS A 42 -2.65 -11.57 -6.88
C CYS A 42 -3.41 -12.10 -8.09
N PRO A 43 -2.97 -11.83 -9.34
CA PRO A 43 -3.53 -12.42 -10.54
C PRO A 43 -3.50 -13.94 -10.51
N ASP A 44 -4.50 -14.60 -11.12
CA ASP A 44 -4.58 -16.06 -11.17
C ASP A 44 -3.45 -16.69 -11.97
N ALA A 45 -3.07 -16.04 -13.07
CA ALA A 45 -2.03 -16.52 -13.97
C ALA A 45 -0.80 -15.60 -13.95
N ILE A 46 0.36 -16.16 -14.27
CA ILE A 46 1.57 -15.40 -14.63
C ILE A 46 1.53 -15.19 -16.15
N ASN A 47 1.74 -13.93 -16.55
CA ASN A 47 1.91 -13.57 -17.96
C ASN A 47 3.26 -12.83 -18.10
N GLU A 48 4.30 -13.54 -18.51
CA GLU A 48 5.64 -12.97 -18.68
C GLU A 48 5.73 -11.99 -19.86
N ASP A 49 4.80 -12.06 -20.81
CA ASP A 49 4.71 -11.15 -21.95
C ASP A 49 3.95 -9.85 -21.60
N ALA A 50 3.45 -9.71 -20.38
CA ALA A 50 2.74 -8.51 -19.98
C ALA A 50 3.65 -7.29 -19.98
N THR A 51 3.10 -6.18 -20.46
CA THR A 51 3.81 -4.89 -20.51
C THR A 51 3.63 -4.05 -19.23
N ASP A 52 3.09 -4.65 -18.18
CA ASP A 52 2.87 -4.03 -16.88
C ASP A 52 3.25 -4.99 -15.74
N PHE A 53 3.24 -4.49 -14.50
CA PHE A 53 3.59 -5.29 -13.33
C PHE A 53 2.55 -6.37 -12.98
N TYR A 54 1.31 -6.24 -13.45
CA TYR A 54 0.25 -7.22 -13.16
C TYR A 54 0.53 -8.60 -13.74
N GLY A 55 1.31 -8.68 -14.83
CA GLY A 55 1.61 -9.94 -15.47
C GLY A 55 2.37 -10.92 -14.59
N VAL A 56 3.30 -10.43 -13.79
CA VAL A 56 4.23 -11.27 -13.00
C VAL A 56 4.22 -10.98 -11.50
N SER A 57 3.38 -10.06 -11.03
CA SER A 57 3.43 -9.62 -9.64
C SER A 57 2.08 -9.67 -8.93
N CYS A 58 2.10 -10.04 -7.65
CA CYS A 58 1.07 -9.61 -6.71
C CYS A 58 1.32 -8.15 -6.33
N PHE A 59 0.28 -7.45 -5.93
CA PHE A 59 0.41 -6.07 -5.46
C PHE A 59 -0.46 -5.80 -4.23
N ALA A 60 -0.06 -4.81 -3.45
CA ALA A 60 -0.86 -4.26 -2.37
C ALA A 60 -0.78 -2.75 -2.40
N SER A 61 -1.88 -2.05 -2.23
CA SER A 61 -1.91 -0.60 -2.30
C SER A 61 -2.83 0.05 -1.27
N THR A 62 -2.44 1.25 -0.88
CA THR A 62 -3.28 2.20 -0.14
C THR A 62 -3.33 3.52 -0.91
N GLY A 63 -4.40 4.29 -0.72
CA GLY A 63 -4.58 5.55 -1.41
C GLY A 63 -4.95 6.70 -0.48
N SER A 64 -4.82 7.91 -1.00
CA SER A 64 -5.30 9.13 -0.36
C SER A 64 -6.83 9.19 -0.32
N ALA A 65 -7.37 9.98 0.62
CA ALA A 65 -8.79 10.32 0.62
C ALA A 65 -9.15 11.28 -0.53
N GLU A 66 -8.18 12.01 -1.05
CA GLU A 66 -8.35 12.86 -2.23
C GLU A 66 -8.47 11.99 -3.48
N LEU A 67 -9.48 12.26 -4.29
CA LEU A 67 -9.77 11.54 -5.53
C LEU A 67 -9.46 12.44 -6.73
N ASN A 68 -9.04 11.82 -7.82
CA ASN A 68 -8.94 12.46 -9.13
C ASN A 68 -10.29 12.47 -9.87
N SER A 69 -10.35 13.02 -11.07
CA SER A 69 -11.56 13.12 -11.90
C SER A 69 -12.16 11.76 -12.29
N ALA A 70 -11.36 10.70 -12.27
CA ALA A 70 -11.82 9.34 -12.50
C ALA A 70 -12.39 8.66 -11.23
N GLY A 71 -12.44 9.36 -10.10
CA GLY A 71 -12.89 8.81 -8.82
C GLY A 71 -11.90 7.85 -8.16
N LEU A 72 -10.64 7.87 -8.59
CA LEU A 72 -9.56 7.06 -8.01
C LEU A 72 -8.71 7.90 -7.06
N PRO A 73 -8.05 7.29 -6.06
CA PRO A 73 -7.13 8.01 -5.19
C PRO A 73 -6.08 8.79 -6.00
N ALA A 74 -5.99 10.09 -5.72
CA ALA A 74 -5.04 10.99 -6.40
C ALA A 74 -3.58 10.64 -6.10
N TYR A 75 -3.33 10.04 -4.95
CA TYR A 75 -2.01 9.57 -4.53
C TYR A 75 -2.12 8.16 -4.00
N LYS A 76 -1.21 7.29 -4.43
CA LYS A 76 -1.16 5.90 -3.96
C LYS A 76 0.26 5.50 -3.58
N LEU A 77 0.33 4.60 -2.61
CA LEU A 77 1.53 3.85 -2.29
C LEU A 77 1.24 2.38 -2.58
N THR A 78 2.10 1.76 -3.38
CA THR A 78 1.92 0.39 -3.84
C THR A 78 3.17 -0.41 -3.53
N ILE A 79 2.99 -1.60 -2.96
CA ILE A 79 4.03 -2.62 -2.83
C ILE A 79 3.71 -3.70 -3.86
N MET A 80 4.71 -4.13 -4.60
CA MET A 80 4.59 -5.24 -5.56
C MET A 80 5.53 -6.36 -5.14
N ARG A 81 5.09 -7.60 -5.32
CA ARG A 81 5.92 -8.79 -5.13
C ARG A 81 5.98 -9.55 -6.44
N ASN A 82 7.16 -9.63 -7.03
CA ASN A 82 7.40 -10.48 -8.19
C ASN A 82 7.20 -11.94 -7.79
N ARG A 83 6.37 -12.67 -8.52
CA ARG A 83 5.99 -14.06 -8.22
C ARG A 83 7.06 -15.06 -8.64
N LEU A 84 7.91 -14.69 -9.57
CA LEU A 84 9.02 -15.54 -10.07
C LEU A 84 10.25 -15.42 -9.17
N SER A 85 10.70 -14.19 -8.89
CA SER A 85 11.91 -13.95 -8.09
C SER A 85 11.64 -13.81 -6.58
N GLY A 86 10.42 -13.38 -6.22
CA GLY A 86 10.07 -13.04 -4.84
C GLY A 86 10.50 -11.64 -4.42
N ASP A 87 11.14 -10.89 -5.31
CA ASP A 87 11.59 -9.52 -5.06
C ASP A 87 10.42 -8.58 -4.83
N MET A 88 10.66 -7.58 -4.01
CA MET A 88 9.66 -6.57 -3.70
C MET A 88 10.05 -5.23 -4.28
N ASP A 89 9.05 -4.52 -4.80
CA ASP A 89 9.15 -3.14 -5.26
C ASP A 89 8.18 -2.25 -4.50
N VAL A 90 8.52 -0.96 -4.43
CA VAL A 90 7.67 0.09 -3.88
C VAL A 90 7.50 1.19 -4.92
N ALA A 91 6.26 1.54 -5.20
CA ALA A 91 5.93 2.62 -6.13
C ALA A 91 5.02 3.66 -5.48
N ILE A 92 5.23 4.91 -5.85
CA ILE A 92 4.43 6.07 -5.50
C ILE A 92 3.71 6.53 -6.75
N THR A 93 2.38 6.61 -6.73
CA THR A 93 1.59 7.10 -7.85
C THR A 93 1.09 8.52 -7.54
N LEU A 94 1.32 9.45 -8.46
CA LEU A 94 0.89 10.83 -8.44
C LEU A 94 -0.14 11.03 -9.56
N ALA A 95 -1.42 10.92 -9.24
CA ALA A 95 -2.51 10.92 -10.22
C ALA A 95 -3.53 12.04 -9.95
N ALA A 96 -3.12 13.12 -9.29
CA ALA A 96 -3.95 14.31 -9.10
C ALA A 96 -4.09 15.08 -10.42
N ASP A 97 -5.31 15.53 -10.74
CA ASP A 97 -5.58 16.23 -12.01
C ASP A 97 -5.02 17.66 -12.05
N LYS A 98 -4.74 18.25 -10.88
CA LYS A 98 -4.44 19.70 -10.78
C LYS A 98 -3.09 20.01 -10.11
N ASP A 99 -2.43 19.00 -9.60
CA ASP A 99 -1.15 19.22 -8.93
C ASP A 99 -0.02 19.15 -9.95
N ASP A 100 0.66 20.27 -10.10
CA ASP A 100 1.86 20.36 -10.92
C ASP A 100 3.08 20.10 -10.02
N THR A 101 3.53 18.85 -10.00
CA THR A 101 4.67 18.42 -9.19
C THR A 101 5.97 18.95 -9.78
N ASP A 102 6.76 19.62 -8.96
CA ASP A 102 8.10 20.10 -9.33
C ASP A 102 9.12 18.95 -9.21
N ILE A 103 9.35 18.26 -10.32
CA ILE A 103 10.29 17.12 -10.38
C ILE A 103 11.78 17.56 -10.19
N GLY A 104 12.10 18.84 -10.24
CA GLY A 104 13.42 19.37 -9.92
C GLY A 104 13.71 19.47 -8.42
N ARG A 105 12.74 19.13 -7.58
CA ARG A 105 12.88 19.07 -6.12
C ARG A 105 12.47 17.70 -5.59
N PRO A 106 13.12 17.22 -4.50
CA PRO A 106 12.83 15.88 -4.01
C PRO A 106 11.42 15.76 -3.40
N LEU A 107 10.78 14.61 -3.60
CA LEU A 107 9.64 14.21 -2.79
C LEU A 107 10.13 13.66 -1.45
N THR A 108 9.27 13.69 -0.44
CA THR A 108 9.60 13.18 0.90
C THR A 108 8.55 12.22 1.42
N LEU A 109 9.00 11.24 2.21
CA LEU A 109 8.15 10.33 2.97
C LEU A 109 8.49 10.50 4.46
N SER A 110 7.56 11.09 5.23
CA SER A 110 7.73 11.32 6.66
C SER A 110 6.94 10.28 7.47
N PHE A 111 7.64 9.53 8.32
CA PHE A 111 7.07 8.47 9.17
C PHE A 111 6.78 8.93 10.61
N GLY A 112 6.93 10.23 10.87
CA GLY A 112 6.83 10.80 12.21
C GLY A 112 8.12 10.60 13.03
N GLY A 113 8.19 11.27 14.20
CA GLY A 113 9.36 11.19 15.08
C GLY A 113 10.68 11.68 14.47
N GLY A 114 10.61 12.54 13.44
CA GLY A 114 11.79 13.06 12.75
C GLY A 114 12.36 12.12 11.66
N LEU A 115 11.74 10.95 11.43
CA LEU A 115 12.15 10.04 10.35
C LEU A 115 11.58 10.51 9.01
N VAL A 116 12.46 10.98 8.13
CA VAL A 116 12.12 11.47 6.80
C VAL A 116 13.05 10.83 5.78
N GLU A 117 12.48 10.19 4.78
CA GLU A 117 13.18 9.75 3.57
C GLU A 117 12.91 10.76 2.45
N SER A 118 13.95 11.14 1.73
CA SER A 118 13.89 12.10 0.62
C SER A 118 14.34 11.40 -0.66
N PHE A 119 13.59 11.58 -1.75
CA PHE A 119 13.86 10.91 -3.03
C PHE A 119 13.90 11.94 -4.15
N ASP A 120 15.02 12.00 -4.82
CA ASP A 120 15.21 12.79 -6.04
C ASP A 120 14.53 12.08 -7.23
N PHE A 121 13.76 12.82 -8.04
CA PHE A 121 13.04 12.21 -9.16
C PHE A 121 13.96 11.66 -10.25
N GLU A 122 15.14 12.26 -10.45
CA GLU A 122 16.06 11.87 -11.50
C GLU A 122 17.01 10.73 -11.10
N THR A 123 17.41 10.66 -9.82
CA THR A 123 18.45 9.75 -9.36
C THR A 123 17.97 8.60 -8.48
N ASP A 124 16.91 8.82 -7.71
CA ASP A 124 16.40 7.87 -6.71
C ASP A 124 15.14 7.14 -7.17
N LEU A 125 14.46 7.70 -8.17
CA LEU A 125 13.20 7.20 -8.68
C LEU A 125 13.30 6.86 -10.16
N GLU A 126 12.55 5.84 -10.58
CA GLU A 126 12.44 5.48 -11.98
C GLU A 126 10.97 5.27 -12.37
N THR A 127 10.64 5.52 -13.63
CA THR A 127 9.37 5.16 -14.21
C THR A 127 9.52 3.86 -15.01
N ARG A 128 8.52 3.00 -14.98
CA ARG A 128 8.49 1.73 -15.69
C ARG A 128 7.16 1.60 -16.45
N TYR A 129 7.08 0.64 -17.36
CA TYR A 129 5.84 0.27 -18.06
C TYR A 129 5.17 1.42 -18.80
N ASN A 130 5.97 2.36 -19.35
CA ASN A 130 5.48 3.55 -20.03
C ASN A 130 4.54 4.44 -19.18
N THR A 131 4.60 4.35 -17.86
CA THR A 131 3.88 5.26 -16.97
C THR A 131 4.69 6.52 -16.73
N THR A 132 4.02 7.67 -16.62
CA THR A 132 4.66 8.96 -16.34
C THR A 132 4.38 9.49 -14.94
N ASN A 133 3.48 8.83 -14.23
CA ASN A 133 3.00 9.25 -12.91
C ASN A 133 3.15 8.19 -11.83
N GLN A 134 3.87 7.12 -12.12
CA GLN A 134 4.20 6.07 -11.16
C GLN A 134 5.72 5.96 -11.03
N PHE A 135 6.23 6.19 -9.84
CA PHE A 135 7.64 6.30 -9.52
C PHE A 135 8.07 5.15 -8.60
N TYR A 136 9.02 4.36 -9.03
CA TYR A 136 9.58 3.23 -8.31
C TYR A 136 10.86 3.64 -7.59
N ILE A 137 11.08 3.14 -6.39
CA ILE A 137 12.34 3.33 -5.68
C ILE A 137 13.43 2.50 -6.37
N ALA A 138 14.42 3.17 -6.96
CA ALA A 138 15.46 2.52 -7.77
C ALA A 138 16.47 1.76 -6.91
N ASP A 139 16.98 2.38 -5.84
CA ASP A 139 18.00 1.81 -4.98
C ASP A 139 17.46 0.67 -4.09
N PRO A 140 18.01 -0.56 -4.16
CA PRO A 140 17.51 -1.71 -3.42
C PRO A 140 17.69 -1.57 -1.90
N VAL A 141 18.74 -0.90 -1.42
CA VAL A 141 18.98 -0.71 0.01
C VAL A 141 17.98 0.28 0.59
N ARG A 142 17.74 1.38 -0.11
CA ARG A 142 16.72 2.37 0.29
C ARG A 142 15.31 1.77 0.24
N LYS A 143 15.03 0.94 -0.76
CA LYS A 143 13.77 0.22 -0.89
C LYS A 143 13.54 -0.74 0.28
N ALA A 144 14.53 -1.53 0.67
CA ALA A 144 14.45 -2.42 1.84
C ALA A 144 14.19 -1.62 3.13
N LYS A 145 14.95 -0.55 3.35
CA LYS A 145 14.74 0.36 4.49
C LYS A 145 13.32 0.95 4.50
N LEU A 146 12.81 1.33 3.33
CA LEU A 146 11.46 1.89 3.22
C LEU A 146 10.40 0.85 3.59
N LEU A 147 10.53 -0.40 3.14
CA LEU A 147 9.64 -1.50 3.50
C LEU A 147 9.65 -1.78 5.01
N ASP A 148 10.81 -1.74 5.66
CA ASP A 148 10.93 -1.89 7.12
C ASP A 148 10.17 -0.76 7.84
N LEU A 149 10.40 0.51 7.45
CA LEU A 149 9.69 1.65 8.01
C LEU A 149 8.18 1.57 7.82
N MET A 150 7.73 1.14 6.63
CA MET A 150 6.30 0.94 6.35
C MET A 150 5.69 -0.15 7.24
N SER A 151 6.46 -1.19 7.56
CA SER A 151 6.02 -2.31 8.40
C SER A 151 5.90 -1.94 9.88
N GLU A 152 6.70 -0.99 10.35
CA GLU A 152 6.75 -0.57 11.75
C GLU A 152 5.80 0.58 12.09
N ARG A 153 5.26 1.29 11.10
CA ARG A 153 4.49 2.53 11.30
C ARG A 153 3.03 2.37 10.88
N ASN A 154 2.18 3.26 11.41
CA ASN A 154 0.75 3.27 11.09
C ASN A 154 0.37 4.23 9.96
N ALA A 155 1.26 5.14 9.60
CA ALA A 155 1.03 6.12 8.54
C ALA A 155 2.35 6.70 8.06
N VAL A 156 2.33 7.18 6.82
CA VAL A 156 3.36 8.00 6.20
C VAL A 156 2.73 9.27 5.64
N THR A 157 3.46 10.37 5.70
CA THR A 157 3.07 11.62 5.03
C THR A 157 3.96 11.81 3.81
N LEU A 158 3.36 11.79 2.64
CA LEU A 158 3.98 12.11 1.37
C LEU A 158 4.04 13.64 1.24
N GLY A 159 5.23 14.20 1.13
CA GLY A 159 5.46 15.62 0.88
C GLY A 159 5.84 15.82 -0.58
N LEU A 160 5.01 16.56 -1.30
CA LEU A 160 5.17 16.83 -2.74
C LEU A 160 5.58 18.28 -2.96
N PRO A 161 6.71 18.51 -3.64
CA PRO A 161 7.04 19.83 -4.11
C PRO A 161 6.13 20.23 -5.27
N LEU A 162 5.57 21.44 -5.23
CA LEU A 162 4.73 21.98 -6.31
C LEU A 162 5.48 23.10 -7.05
N THR A 163 5.25 23.24 -8.36
CA THR A 163 5.83 24.31 -9.18
C THR A 163 5.31 25.70 -8.82
N THR A 164 4.16 25.77 -8.17
CA THR A 164 3.59 27.03 -7.68
C THR A 164 4.30 27.52 -6.40
N PRO A 165 4.26 28.82 -6.07
CA PRO A 165 4.86 29.36 -4.84
C PRO A 165 4.13 28.90 -3.55
N LEU A 166 3.22 27.97 -3.64
CA LEU A 166 2.54 27.38 -2.50
C LEU A 166 3.48 26.46 -1.71
N PRO A 167 3.24 26.27 -0.40
CA PRO A 167 4.00 25.30 0.37
C PRO A 167 3.81 23.89 -0.20
N ASN A 168 4.81 23.02 0.00
CA ASN A 168 4.72 21.62 -0.43
C ASN A 168 3.42 20.98 0.05
N LYS A 169 2.78 20.25 -0.84
CA LYS A 169 1.57 19.50 -0.51
C LYS A 169 1.92 18.35 0.43
N GLN A 170 1.10 18.15 1.44
CA GLN A 170 1.25 17.05 2.39
C GLN A 170 0.06 16.11 2.26
N VAL A 171 0.33 14.84 1.95
CA VAL A 171 -0.69 13.81 1.77
C VAL A 171 -0.44 12.67 2.75
N ARG A 172 -1.39 12.43 3.65
CA ARG A 172 -1.30 11.33 4.61
C ARG A 172 -1.80 10.03 3.97
N LEU A 173 -0.98 8.98 4.00
CA LEU A 173 -1.31 7.63 3.57
C LEU A 173 -1.26 6.68 4.77
N SER A 174 -2.19 5.77 4.85
CA SER A 174 -2.23 4.79 5.93
C SER A 174 -1.27 3.62 5.66
N LEU A 175 -0.57 3.17 6.70
CA LEU A 175 0.24 1.95 6.67
C LEU A 175 -0.41 0.80 7.45
N ARG A 176 -1.62 1.02 7.97
CA ARG A 176 -2.36 -0.01 8.73
C ARG A 176 -2.83 -1.11 7.79
N GLY A 177 -2.29 -2.28 7.96
CA GLY A 177 -2.60 -3.45 7.12
C GLY A 177 -1.46 -3.87 6.19
N VAL A 178 -0.38 -3.09 6.09
CA VAL A 178 0.74 -3.37 5.19
C VAL A 178 1.34 -4.76 5.42
N LEU A 179 1.64 -5.14 6.66
CA LEU A 179 2.21 -6.47 6.98
C LEU A 179 1.28 -7.61 6.53
N ALA A 180 -0.01 -7.52 6.85
CA ALA A 180 -0.97 -8.54 6.44
C ALA A 180 -1.11 -8.62 4.91
N SER A 181 -0.97 -7.49 4.21
CA SER A 181 -0.95 -7.45 2.75
C SER A 181 0.29 -8.10 2.15
N ILE A 182 1.46 -7.91 2.78
CA ILE A 182 2.71 -8.57 2.38
C ILE A 182 2.59 -10.09 2.59
N ASP A 183 2.03 -10.53 3.73
CA ASP A 183 1.79 -11.95 4.02
C ASP A 183 0.81 -12.58 3.03
N PHE A 184 -0.26 -11.86 2.67
CA PHE A 184 -1.19 -12.29 1.63
C PHE A 184 -0.44 -12.49 0.30
N MET A 185 0.32 -11.50 -0.17
CA MET A 185 1.09 -11.62 -1.41
C MET A 185 2.08 -12.77 -1.36
N ALA A 186 2.77 -12.99 -0.25
CA ALA A 186 3.70 -14.12 -0.08
C ALA A 186 2.99 -15.48 -0.14
N THR A 187 1.76 -15.56 0.36
CA THR A 187 0.96 -16.79 0.37
C THR A 187 0.40 -17.08 -1.02
N TYR A 188 -0.19 -16.08 -1.68
CA TYR A 188 -0.86 -16.26 -2.97
C TYR A 188 0.10 -16.29 -4.15
N SER A 189 1.28 -15.68 -4.06
CA SER A 189 2.31 -15.78 -5.11
C SER A 189 2.75 -17.22 -5.36
N ARG A 190 2.72 -18.09 -4.34
CA ARG A 190 3.11 -19.51 -4.42
C ARG A 190 2.04 -20.41 -5.02
N ARG A 191 0.75 -20.05 -4.88
CA ARG A 191 -0.37 -20.92 -5.31
C ARG A 191 -0.45 -21.14 -6.82
N VAL A 192 0.21 -20.32 -7.62
CA VAL A 192 0.22 -20.43 -9.09
C VAL A 192 1.40 -21.25 -9.61
N ALA A 193 2.42 -21.50 -8.78
CA ALA A 193 3.51 -22.39 -9.14
C ALA A 193 3.13 -23.89 -9.11
N ASP A 194 1.94 -24.21 -8.60
CA ASP A 194 1.48 -25.59 -8.39
C ASP A 194 0.45 -26.06 -9.44
N TYR A 195 0.30 -25.34 -10.59
CA TYR A 195 -0.60 -25.74 -11.69
C TYR A 195 0.16 -26.07 -12.95
#